data_af29928fa7e8df90aa63ab82002c79c9
#
_entry.id   af29928fa7e8df90aa63ab82002c79c9
#
_cell.length_a   1.000
_cell.length_b   1.000
_cell.length_c   1.000
_cell.angle_alpha   90.00
_cell.angle_beta   90.00
_cell.angle_gamma   90.00
#
_symmetry.space_group_name_H-M   'P 1'
#
loop_
_entity.id
_entity.type
_entity.pdbx_description
1 polymer ?
#
loop_
_entity_poly.entity_id
_entity_poly.type
_entity_poly.pdbx_seq_one_letter_code
_entity_poly.pdbx_strand_id
1 'polypeptide(L)'
;MGKAKRSGWGWDIAADLAGGVCYAVGIYVFAKHAGFAPGGVSGLALLLGQLLGVPVGLGTLLLNLPLFALSYRFVGRRFLCRTLRSMVFCVLFLDVVFPRLPAYTGEPFLAALYSGVFLGAGMALFYMRGSSSGGMDLLVMTVKALRPHLPVSAVMLACDAVVILLGWPVFGNVDAVLYGLTATAATAVVLDKIMYGVGAGKLVIIITDAGQEVAGRIAAQCGRGSTLVRAAGAYTGAERHILLCACGRAEAYKVRAAAHEIDADAFVMVTETSEVFGEGFTDPRGSIPLP
;
A
#
# COMPACT_ATOMS: atom_id res chain seq x y z
N MET A 1 -9.24 28.51 -10.18
CA MET A 1 -8.10 28.33 -9.25
C MET A 1 -8.65 27.98 -7.86
N GLY A 2 -8.93 26.70 -7.60
CA GLY A 2 -9.44 26.23 -6.32
C GLY A 2 -8.28 25.95 -5.36
N LYS A 3 -8.34 26.53 -4.16
CA LYS A 3 -7.38 26.33 -3.07
C LYS A 3 -7.33 24.84 -2.75
N ALA A 4 -6.22 24.15 -3.09
CA ALA A 4 -5.90 22.87 -2.53
C ALA A 4 -6.03 22.98 -1.01
N LYS A 5 -6.93 22.20 -0.40
CA LYS A 5 -7.11 22.13 1.05
C LYS A 5 -5.76 21.77 1.63
N ARG A 6 -5.06 22.73 2.22
CA ARG A 6 -3.81 22.54 2.95
C ARG A 6 -4.11 21.50 4.03
N SER A 7 -3.72 20.26 3.82
CA SER A 7 -3.64 19.29 4.92
C SER A 7 -2.88 20.00 6.03
N GLY A 8 -3.53 20.17 7.18
CA GLY A 8 -2.93 20.96 8.25
C GLY A 8 -1.63 20.28 8.67
N TRP A 9 -0.56 21.04 8.79
CA TRP A 9 0.77 20.58 9.23
C TRP A 9 0.70 19.65 10.46
N GLY A 10 -0.27 19.90 11.35
CA GLY A 10 -0.55 19.05 12.49
C GLY A 10 -0.99 17.62 12.14
N TRP A 11 -1.80 17.44 11.10
CA TRP A 11 -2.20 16.11 10.62
C TRP A 11 -1.05 15.35 9.97
N ASP A 12 -0.13 16.04 9.30
CA ASP A 12 1.06 15.40 8.71
C ASP A 12 1.99 14.90 9.82
N ILE A 13 2.19 15.68 10.89
CA ILE A 13 2.98 15.26 12.06
C ILE A 13 2.30 14.10 12.80
N ALA A 14 0.98 14.17 13.01
CA ALA A 14 0.25 13.09 13.68
C ALA A 14 0.36 11.76 12.93
N ALA A 15 0.28 11.80 11.60
CA ALA A 15 0.45 10.62 10.76
C ALA A 15 1.90 10.09 10.80
N ASP A 16 2.91 10.98 10.78
CA ASP A 16 4.30 10.58 10.90
C ASP A 16 4.61 9.97 12.27
N LEU A 17 4.02 10.51 13.34
CA LEU A 17 4.15 9.94 14.68
C LEU A 17 3.48 8.56 14.77
N ALA A 18 2.23 8.44 14.33
CA ALA A 18 1.51 7.17 14.32
C ALA A 18 2.22 6.11 13.45
N GLY A 19 2.66 6.53 12.25
CA GLY A 19 3.43 5.68 11.35
C GLY A 19 4.76 5.22 11.96
N GLY A 20 5.48 6.15 12.63
CA GLY A 20 6.73 5.84 13.33
C GLY A 20 6.55 4.87 14.49
N VAL A 21 5.47 5.02 15.26
CA VAL A 21 5.11 4.06 16.32
C VAL A 21 4.82 2.69 15.73
N CYS A 22 3.94 2.59 14.73
CA CYS A 22 3.64 1.32 14.08
C CYS A 22 4.91 0.67 13.51
N TYR A 23 5.74 1.44 12.82
CA TYR A 23 6.99 0.97 12.25
C TYR A 23 7.95 0.43 13.32
N ALA A 24 8.12 1.17 14.42
CA ALA A 24 8.97 0.75 15.53
C ALA A 24 8.43 -0.49 16.26
N VAL A 25 7.12 -0.63 16.41
CA VAL A 25 6.49 -1.86 16.92
C VAL A 25 6.86 -3.04 16.05
N GLY A 26 6.68 -2.93 14.72
CA GLY A 26 7.00 -3.99 13.77
C GLY A 26 8.47 -4.44 13.86
N ILE A 27 9.39 -3.50 13.89
CA ILE A 27 10.84 -3.80 13.90
C ILE A 27 11.31 -4.21 15.29
N TYR A 28 11.05 -3.38 16.32
CA TYR A 28 11.67 -3.58 17.64
C TYR A 28 10.95 -4.64 18.46
N VAL A 29 9.62 -4.55 18.58
CA VAL A 29 8.86 -5.46 19.44
C VAL A 29 8.82 -6.87 18.85
N PHE A 30 8.68 -6.99 17.54
CA PHE A 30 8.51 -8.27 16.88
C PHE A 30 9.79 -8.78 16.17
N ALA A 31 10.25 -8.12 15.11
CA ALA A 31 11.30 -8.69 14.26
C ALA A 31 12.63 -8.88 14.98
N LYS A 32 13.10 -7.87 15.70
CA LYS A 32 14.40 -7.89 16.39
C LYS A 32 14.52 -9.02 17.39
N HIS A 33 13.49 -9.23 18.20
CA HIS A 33 13.51 -10.22 19.29
C HIS A 33 13.18 -11.64 18.83
N ALA A 34 12.46 -11.78 17.72
CA ALA A 34 12.21 -13.08 17.10
C ALA A 34 13.36 -13.56 16.20
N GLY A 35 14.41 -12.75 16.02
CA GLY A 35 15.63 -13.16 15.33
C GLY A 35 15.46 -13.32 13.81
N PHE A 36 14.71 -12.41 13.17
CA PHE A 36 14.62 -12.36 11.72
C PHE A 36 14.71 -10.91 11.23
N ALA A 37 15.05 -10.74 9.95
CA ALA A 37 15.04 -9.44 9.28
C ALA A 37 13.93 -9.40 8.23
N PRO A 38 12.97 -8.45 8.32
CA PRO A 38 12.10 -8.15 7.20
C PRO A 38 12.92 -7.57 6.04
N GLY A 39 12.36 -7.51 4.85
CA GLY A 39 13.01 -6.86 3.71
C GLY A 39 13.34 -5.38 3.97
N GLY A 40 14.00 -4.76 3.01
CA GLY A 40 14.29 -3.34 3.02
C GLY A 40 15.51 -2.91 3.82
N VAL A 41 15.74 -1.59 3.86
CA VAL A 41 16.89 -0.99 4.56
C VAL A 41 16.81 -1.20 6.07
N SER A 42 15.62 -1.25 6.65
CA SER A 42 15.44 -1.55 8.08
C SER A 42 15.83 -2.98 8.43
N GLY A 43 15.54 -3.95 7.53
CA GLY A 43 16.03 -5.30 7.66
C GLY A 43 17.56 -5.35 7.63
N LEU A 44 18.18 -4.65 6.67
CA LEU A 44 19.63 -4.54 6.60
C LEU A 44 20.22 -3.85 7.85
N ALA A 45 19.59 -2.80 8.36
CA ALA A 45 20.00 -2.15 9.60
C ALA A 45 19.90 -3.09 10.82
N LEU A 46 18.89 -3.97 10.84
CA LEU A 46 18.70 -4.97 11.87
C LEU A 46 19.83 -6.03 11.81
N LEU A 47 20.19 -6.49 10.60
CA LEU A 47 21.35 -7.40 10.41
C LEU A 47 22.65 -6.74 10.88
N LEU A 48 22.89 -5.48 10.53
CA LEU A 48 24.06 -4.73 10.99
C LEU A 48 24.04 -4.54 12.51
N GLY A 49 22.87 -4.31 13.08
CA GLY A 49 22.68 -4.24 14.54
C GLY A 49 23.06 -5.54 15.24
N GLN A 50 22.69 -6.67 14.67
CA GLN A 50 23.03 -7.99 15.18
C GLN A 50 24.53 -8.29 15.08
N LEU A 51 25.19 -7.87 13.99
CA LEU A 51 26.63 -8.14 13.76
C LEU A 51 27.54 -7.16 14.50
N LEU A 52 27.18 -5.87 14.49
CA LEU A 52 28.07 -4.77 14.93
C LEU A 52 27.60 -4.08 16.20
N GLY A 53 26.44 -4.45 16.75
CA GLY A 53 25.85 -3.79 17.93
C GLY A 53 25.34 -2.36 17.68
N VAL A 54 25.18 -1.94 16.40
CA VAL A 54 24.68 -0.61 16.05
C VAL A 54 23.19 -0.52 16.34
N PRO A 55 22.70 0.56 16.98
CA PRO A 55 21.25 0.79 17.16
C PRO A 55 20.52 0.77 15.82
N VAL A 56 19.36 0.10 15.75
CA VAL A 56 18.64 -0.18 14.49
C VAL A 56 18.19 1.11 13.80
N GLY A 57 17.72 2.09 14.57
CA GLY A 57 17.30 3.38 14.02
C GLY A 57 18.49 4.16 13.45
N LEU A 58 19.61 4.23 14.18
CA LEU A 58 20.84 4.85 13.69
C LEU A 58 21.37 4.14 12.45
N GLY A 59 21.40 2.82 12.45
CA GLY A 59 21.77 2.00 11.28
C GLY A 59 20.90 2.31 10.07
N THR A 60 19.59 2.37 10.26
CA THR A 60 18.64 2.76 9.20
C THR A 60 18.94 4.16 8.69
N LEU A 61 19.19 5.14 9.56
CA LEU A 61 19.53 6.50 9.15
C LEU A 61 20.81 6.54 8.32
N LEU A 62 21.89 5.90 8.80
CA LEU A 62 23.19 5.88 8.11
C LEU A 62 23.10 5.22 6.72
N LEU A 63 22.39 4.10 6.61
CA LEU A 63 22.18 3.41 5.34
C LEU A 63 21.34 4.23 4.36
N ASN A 64 20.47 5.09 4.88
CA ASN A 64 19.66 5.97 4.04
C ASN A 64 20.40 7.23 3.56
N LEU A 65 21.47 7.67 4.21
CA LEU A 65 22.20 8.86 3.77
C LEU A 65 22.66 8.81 2.31
N PRO A 66 23.33 7.73 1.84
CA PRO A 66 23.70 7.62 0.43
C PRO A 66 22.48 7.56 -0.50
N LEU A 67 21.38 6.91 -0.08
CA LEU A 67 20.15 6.85 -0.85
C LEU A 67 19.49 8.22 -0.97
N PHE A 68 19.51 9.03 0.08
CA PHE A 68 19.07 10.44 0.04
C PHE A 68 19.90 11.27 -0.92
N ALA A 69 21.23 11.14 -0.86
CA ALA A 69 22.12 11.86 -1.76
C ALA A 69 21.87 11.49 -3.23
N LEU A 70 21.70 10.20 -3.51
CA LEU A 70 21.39 9.69 -4.84
C LEU A 70 20.02 10.17 -5.34
N SER A 71 19.00 10.10 -4.47
CA SER A 71 17.61 10.43 -4.80
C SER A 71 17.37 11.95 -4.89
N TYR A 72 18.23 12.78 -4.33
CA TYR A 72 18.04 14.23 -4.27
C TYR A 72 17.80 14.87 -5.64
N ARG A 73 18.43 14.33 -6.68
CA ARG A 73 18.32 14.84 -8.05
C ARG A 73 17.03 14.39 -8.75
N PHE A 74 16.45 13.26 -8.35
CA PHE A 74 15.35 12.60 -9.05
C PHE A 74 14.02 12.74 -8.31
N VAL A 75 14.06 12.88 -7.00
CA VAL A 75 12.87 12.96 -6.15
C VAL A 75 12.70 14.39 -5.63
N GLY A 76 11.48 14.89 -5.62
CA GLY A 76 11.22 16.30 -5.26
C GLY A 76 11.63 16.64 -3.82
N ARG A 77 12.16 17.86 -3.62
CA ARG A 77 12.63 18.34 -2.30
C ARG A 77 11.58 18.21 -1.18
N ARG A 78 10.30 18.42 -1.50
CA ARG A 78 9.21 18.30 -0.50
C ARG A 78 9.08 16.89 0.04
N PHE A 79 9.16 15.88 -0.83
CA PHE A 79 9.12 14.48 -0.43
C PHE A 79 10.32 14.14 0.45
N LEU A 80 11.53 14.52 0.06
CA LEU A 80 12.74 14.27 0.84
C LEU A 80 12.70 14.91 2.24
N CYS A 81 12.25 16.16 2.36
CA CYS A 81 12.11 16.82 3.66
C CYS A 81 11.08 16.13 4.56
N ARG A 82 9.95 15.66 3.98
CA ARG A 82 8.95 14.90 4.73
C ARG A 82 9.48 13.55 5.16
N THR A 83 10.15 12.84 4.26
CA THR A 83 10.78 11.53 4.55
C THR A 83 11.85 11.66 5.63
N LEU A 84 12.68 12.70 5.59
CA LEU A 84 13.68 12.95 6.64
C LEU A 84 12.99 13.14 8.02
N ARG A 85 11.88 13.89 8.06
CA ARG A 85 11.10 14.06 9.29
C ARG A 85 10.54 12.74 9.80
N SER A 86 9.91 11.93 8.94
CA SER A 86 9.38 10.61 9.29
C SER A 86 10.48 9.69 9.80
N MET A 87 11.66 9.71 9.17
CA MET A 87 12.83 8.93 9.61
C MET A 87 13.33 9.35 10.99
N VAL A 88 13.36 10.65 11.29
CA VAL A 88 13.75 11.13 12.63
C VAL A 88 12.81 10.57 13.70
N PHE A 89 11.50 10.53 13.43
CA PHE A 89 10.55 9.88 14.35
C PHE A 89 10.78 8.38 14.45
N CYS A 90 11.05 7.68 13.34
CA CYS A 90 11.38 6.25 13.36
C CYS A 90 12.62 5.98 14.23
N VAL A 91 13.69 6.75 14.05
CA VAL A 91 14.93 6.61 14.85
C VAL A 91 14.65 6.85 16.33
N LEU A 92 13.92 7.92 16.66
CA LEU A 92 13.55 8.23 18.05
C LEU A 92 12.77 7.07 18.69
N PHE A 93 11.79 6.52 17.99
CA PHE A 93 11.01 5.39 18.51
C PHE A 93 11.85 4.13 18.60
N LEU A 94 12.61 3.77 17.56
CA LEU A 94 13.40 2.53 17.54
C LEU A 94 14.51 2.50 18.59
N ASP A 95 15.23 3.61 18.77
CA ASP A 95 16.46 3.62 19.58
C ASP A 95 16.28 4.24 20.97
N VAL A 96 15.23 5.05 21.19
CA VAL A 96 15.02 5.72 22.48
C VAL A 96 13.79 5.22 23.22
N VAL A 97 12.64 5.12 22.55
CA VAL A 97 11.36 4.79 23.22
C VAL A 97 11.21 3.29 23.41
N PHE A 98 11.25 2.52 22.33
CA PHE A 98 10.96 1.09 22.36
C PHE A 98 12.00 0.22 23.08
N PRO A 99 13.29 0.57 23.19
CA PRO A 99 14.22 -0.17 24.05
C PRO A 99 13.83 -0.23 25.52
N ARG A 100 12.93 0.65 25.97
CA ARG A 100 12.42 0.71 27.35
C ARG A 100 11.11 -0.07 27.54
N LEU A 101 10.52 -0.57 26.47
CA LEU A 101 9.25 -1.28 26.47
C LEU A 101 9.48 -2.80 26.36
N PRO A 102 8.55 -3.62 26.87
CA PRO A 102 8.66 -5.06 26.74
C PRO A 102 8.56 -5.49 25.26
N ALA A 103 9.37 -6.47 24.90
CA ALA A 103 9.33 -7.09 23.58
C ALA A 103 8.42 -8.32 23.58
N TYR A 104 7.96 -8.71 22.43
CA TYR A 104 7.21 -9.95 22.25
C TYR A 104 8.17 -11.15 22.30
N THR A 105 7.90 -12.10 23.20
CA THR A 105 8.70 -13.31 23.41
C THR A 105 7.94 -14.61 23.13
N GLY A 106 6.79 -14.50 22.43
CA GLY A 106 5.96 -15.64 22.05
C GLY A 106 6.42 -16.32 20.76
N GLU A 107 5.49 -16.94 20.06
CA GLU A 107 5.72 -17.72 18.83
C GLU A 107 6.34 -16.86 17.70
N PRO A 108 7.49 -17.26 17.12
CA PRO A 108 8.18 -16.49 16.09
C PRO A 108 7.35 -16.27 14.81
N PHE A 109 6.50 -17.21 14.45
CA PHE A 109 5.60 -17.06 13.30
C PHE A 109 4.58 -15.93 13.52
N LEU A 110 4.01 -15.83 14.72
CA LEU A 110 3.13 -14.71 15.07
C LEU A 110 3.91 -13.40 15.10
N ALA A 111 5.12 -13.40 15.60
CA ALA A 111 6.00 -12.24 15.54
C ALA A 111 6.23 -11.77 14.10
N ALA A 112 6.49 -12.69 13.17
CA ALA A 112 6.66 -12.35 11.75
C ALA A 112 5.39 -11.77 11.13
N LEU A 113 4.24 -12.38 11.39
CA LEU A 113 2.96 -11.91 10.88
C LEU A 113 2.62 -10.50 11.40
N TYR A 114 2.68 -10.29 12.72
CA TYR A 114 2.37 -9.00 13.33
C TYR A 114 3.43 -7.93 13.01
N SER A 115 4.71 -8.31 12.88
CA SER A 115 5.73 -7.41 12.34
C SER A 115 5.30 -6.84 11.00
N GLY A 116 4.90 -7.70 10.06
CA GLY A 116 4.44 -7.29 8.75
C GLY A 116 3.18 -6.42 8.80
N VAL A 117 2.20 -6.74 9.64
CA VAL A 117 0.98 -5.93 9.82
C VAL A 117 1.33 -4.52 10.29
N PHE A 118 2.16 -4.39 11.30
CA PHE A 118 2.53 -3.08 11.83
C PHE A 118 3.45 -2.29 10.88
N LEU A 119 4.38 -2.95 10.20
CA LEU A 119 5.21 -2.33 9.17
C LEU A 119 4.36 -1.80 8.02
N GLY A 120 3.45 -2.62 7.48
CA GLY A 120 2.57 -2.25 6.39
C GLY A 120 1.65 -1.08 6.76
N ALA A 121 1.09 -1.08 7.97
CA ALA A 121 0.27 0.02 8.47
C ALA A 121 1.10 1.30 8.65
N GLY A 122 2.31 1.21 9.22
CA GLY A 122 3.21 2.35 9.38
C GLY A 122 3.62 2.97 8.04
N MET A 123 4.03 2.13 7.08
CA MET A 123 4.39 2.58 5.73
C MET A 123 3.21 3.22 5.00
N ALA A 124 2.00 2.65 5.11
CA ALA A 124 0.80 3.25 4.53
C ALA A 124 0.53 4.66 5.06
N LEU A 125 0.68 4.88 6.37
CA LEU A 125 0.50 6.20 6.98
C LEU A 125 1.52 7.22 6.43
N PHE A 126 2.76 6.82 6.20
CA PHE A 126 3.76 7.68 5.56
C PHE A 126 3.38 7.99 4.11
N TYR A 127 3.06 6.98 3.30
CA TYR A 127 2.75 7.16 1.88
C TYR A 127 1.51 8.00 1.65
N MET A 128 0.46 7.83 2.45
CA MET A 128 -0.74 8.67 2.39
C MET A 128 -0.46 10.17 2.62
N ARG A 129 0.68 10.51 3.20
CA ARG A 129 1.12 11.90 3.43
C ARG A 129 2.24 12.35 2.50
N GLY A 130 2.63 11.52 1.54
CA GLY A 130 3.72 11.81 0.61
C GLY A 130 5.06 11.91 1.35
N SER A 131 5.27 11.04 2.32
CA SER A 131 6.55 10.75 2.97
C SER A 131 6.83 9.25 2.88
N SER A 132 7.98 8.82 3.36
CA SER A 132 8.39 7.41 3.40
C SER A 132 9.12 7.13 4.72
N SER A 133 9.29 5.87 5.07
CA SER A 133 10.21 5.44 6.12
C SER A 133 11.69 5.60 5.74
N GLY A 134 11.96 6.06 4.51
CA GLY A 134 13.26 5.96 3.87
C GLY A 134 13.46 4.56 3.28
N GLY A 135 14.69 4.23 2.94
CA GLY A 135 15.02 2.87 2.52
C GLY A 135 14.84 2.61 1.04
N MET A 136 14.32 1.42 0.74
CA MET A 136 14.18 0.93 -0.64
C MET A 136 13.30 1.82 -1.50
N ASP A 137 12.35 2.54 -0.93
CA ASP A 137 11.49 3.48 -1.66
C ASP A 137 12.30 4.55 -2.42
N LEU A 138 13.34 5.09 -1.77
CA LEU A 138 14.22 6.07 -2.39
C LEU A 138 15.01 5.44 -3.54
N LEU A 139 15.47 4.21 -3.35
CA LEU A 139 16.18 3.45 -4.38
C LEU A 139 15.26 3.15 -5.56
N VAL A 140 14.05 2.66 -5.30
CA VAL A 140 13.05 2.34 -6.32
C VAL A 140 12.68 3.58 -7.14
N MET A 141 12.45 4.72 -6.48
CA MET A 141 12.18 5.99 -7.15
C MET A 141 13.34 6.41 -8.05
N THR A 142 14.56 6.26 -7.58
CA THR A 142 15.76 6.57 -8.34
C THR A 142 15.93 5.64 -9.54
N VAL A 143 15.74 4.32 -9.34
CA VAL A 143 15.81 3.33 -10.42
C VAL A 143 14.73 3.60 -11.47
N LYS A 144 13.49 3.91 -11.05
CA LYS A 144 12.39 4.25 -11.97
C LYS A 144 12.70 5.51 -12.79
N ALA A 145 13.36 6.51 -12.19
CA ALA A 145 13.77 7.71 -12.92
C ALA A 145 14.88 7.42 -13.95
N LEU A 146 15.79 6.49 -13.66
CA LEU A 146 16.89 6.08 -14.54
C LEU A 146 16.48 5.03 -15.58
N ARG A 147 15.57 4.13 -15.23
CA ARG A 147 15.13 2.98 -16.03
C ARG A 147 13.60 2.83 -15.95
N PRO A 148 12.83 3.67 -16.66
CA PRO A 148 11.36 3.70 -16.55
C PRO A 148 10.65 2.38 -16.92
N HIS A 149 11.31 1.54 -17.72
CA HIS A 149 10.79 0.25 -18.19
C HIS A 149 10.89 -0.88 -17.16
N LEU A 150 11.68 -0.72 -16.10
CA LEU A 150 11.78 -1.76 -15.05
C LEU A 150 10.55 -1.69 -14.14
N PRO A 151 9.89 -2.83 -13.87
CA PRO A 151 8.79 -2.87 -12.93
C PRO A 151 9.31 -2.63 -11.50
N VAL A 152 8.71 -1.64 -10.84
CA VAL A 152 9.06 -1.23 -9.46
C VAL A 152 9.03 -2.39 -8.48
N SER A 153 8.00 -3.22 -8.58
CA SER A 153 7.82 -4.40 -7.73
C SER A 153 8.96 -5.42 -7.85
N ALA A 154 9.50 -5.60 -9.07
CA ALA A 154 10.62 -6.54 -9.26
C ALA A 154 11.91 -6.04 -8.62
N VAL A 155 12.17 -4.71 -8.68
CA VAL A 155 13.35 -4.12 -8.04
C VAL A 155 13.21 -4.22 -6.51
N MET A 156 12.05 -3.89 -5.95
CA MET A 156 11.78 -4.05 -4.51
C MET A 156 11.97 -5.49 -4.08
N LEU A 157 11.31 -6.42 -4.75
CA LEU A 157 11.38 -7.84 -4.41
C LEU A 157 12.82 -8.39 -4.48
N ALA A 158 13.60 -7.99 -5.49
CA ALA A 158 14.99 -8.41 -5.60
C ALA A 158 15.84 -7.88 -4.43
N CYS A 159 15.68 -6.62 -4.06
CA CYS A 159 16.38 -6.03 -2.93
C CYS A 159 15.97 -6.67 -1.60
N ASP A 160 14.67 -6.88 -1.39
CA ASP A 160 14.16 -7.53 -0.18
C ASP A 160 14.64 -8.96 -0.07
N ALA A 161 14.64 -9.71 -1.18
CA ALA A 161 15.14 -11.08 -1.22
C ALA A 161 16.62 -11.17 -0.80
N VAL A 162 17.45 -10.24 -1.28
CA VAL A 162 18.87 -10.18 -0.86
C VAL A 162 18.98 -9.97 0.65
N VAL A 163 18.26 -9.01 1.20
CA VAL A 163 18.31 -8.71 2.65
C VAL A 163 17.82 -9.90 3.47
N ILE A 164 16.71 -10.52 3.06
CA ILE A 164 16.12 -11.67 3.76
C ILE A 164 17.09 -12.88 3.72
N LEU A 165 17.70 -13.16 2.56
CA LEU A 165 18.66 -14.24 2.43
C LEU A 165 19.93 -14.02 3.27
N LEU A 166 20.38 -12.77 3.43
CA LEU A 166 21.46 -12.42 4.34
C LEU A 166 21.09 -12.65 5.82
N GLY A 167 19.82 -12.76 6.14
CA GLY A 167 19.36 -13.16 7.47
C GLY A 167 19.83 -14.55 7.88
N TRP A 168 19.92 -15.49 6.94
CA TRP A 168 20.37 -16.86 7.24
C TRP A 168 21.76 -16.90 7.93
N PRO A 169 22.85 -16.42 7.31
CA PRO A 169 24.16 -16.48 7.97
C PRO A 169 24.26 -15.61 9.22
N VAL A 170 23.45 -14.55 9.35
CA VAL A 170 23.50 -13.64 10.49
C VAL A 170 22.77 -14.21 11.71
N PHE A 171 21.59 -14.81 11.52
CA PHE A 171 20.81 -15.41 12.61
C PHE A 171 21.07 -16.90 12.82
N GLY A 172 21.81 -17.54 11.90
CA GLY A 172 22.25 -18.93 12.02
C GLY A 172 21.18 -19.98 11.77
N ASN A 173 20.00 -19.62 11.27
CA ASN A 173 18.93 -20.55 10.96
C ASN A 173 18.17 -20.18 9.68
N VAL A 174 17.57 -21.19 9.03
CA VAL A 174 16.75 -21.02 7.82
C VAL A 174 15.40 -20.40 8.17
N ASP A 175 14.90 -20.60 9.38
CA ASP A 175 13.61 -20.09 9.82
C ASP A 175 13.59 -18.56 9.79
N ALA A 176 14.73 -17.90 10.04
CA ALA A 176 14.86 -16.45 9.91
C ALA A 176 14.51 -15.94 8.51
N VAL A 177 14.83 -16.71 7.46
CA VAL A 177 14.47 -16.41 6.07
C VAL A 177 12.96 -16.56 5.88
N LEU A 178 12.38 -17.64 6.37
CA LEU A 178 10.93 -17.90 6.25
C LEU A 178 10.11 -16.86 6.99
N TYR A 179 10.53 -16.48 8.19
CA TYR A 179 9.89 -15.41 8.96
C TYR A 179 10.04 -14.05 8.29
N GLY A 180 11.22 -13.76 7.72
CA GLY A 180 11.44 -12.54 6.93
C GLY A 180 10.52 -12.45 5.71
N LEU A 181 10.37 -13.55 4.96
CA LEU A 181 9.43 -13.64 3.84
C LEU A 181 7.98 -13.46 4.29
N THR A 182 7.59 -14.11 5.39
CA THR A 182 6.23 -13.98 5.97
C THR A 182 5.95 -12.53 6.36
N ALA A 183 6.88 -11.87 7.04
CA ALA A 183 6.74 -10.47 7.44
C ALA A 183 6.62 -9.55 6.21
N THR A 184 7.47 -9.74 5.19
CA THR A 184 7.43 -8.94 3.96
C THR A 184 6.13 -9.15 3.19
N ALA A 185 5.65 -10.38 3.07
CA ALA A 185 4.37 -10.68 2.44
C ALA A 185 3.20 -10.02 3.19
N ALA A 186 3.18 -10.13 4.52
CA ALA A 186 2.16 -9.48 5.35
C ALA A 186 2.22 -7.95 5.23
N THR A 187 3.43 -7.36 5.17
CA THR A 187 3.65 -5.93 4.94
C THR A 187 3.01 -5.50 3.63
N ALA A 188 3.29 -6.20 2.53
CA ALA A 188 2.75 -5.89 1.22
C ALA A 188 1.21 -5.95 1.20
N VAL A 189 0.62 -7.02 1.75
CA VAL A 189 -0.84 -7.18 1.80
C VAL A 189 -1.51 -6.07 2.61
N VAL A 190 -0.97 -5.70 3.76
CA VAL A 190 -1.54 -4.65 4.61
C VAL A 190 -1.36 -3.29 3.98
N LEU A 191 -0.18 -3.00 3.44
CA LEU A 191 0.12 -1.76 2.73
C LEU A 191 -0.86 -1.56 1.58
N ASP A 192 -1.01 -2.55 0.70
CA ASP A 192 -1.92 -2.49 -0.44
C ASP A 192 -3.38 -2.32 -0.02
N LYS A 193 -3.82 -3.04 1.02
CA LYS A 193 -5.19 -2.88 1.53
C LYS A 193 -5.47 -1.49 2.08
N ILE A 194 -4.52 -0.88 2.76
CA ILE A 194 -4.69 0.48 3.30
C ILE A 194 -4.59 1.51 2.18
N MET A 195 -3.61 1.39 1.28
CA MET A 195 -3.38 2.35 0.19
C MET A 195 -4.49 2.33 -0.86
N TYR A 196 -4.88 1.14 -1.30
CA TYR A 196 -5.82 0.97 -2.41
C TYR A 196 -7.22 0.50 -1.96
N GLY A 197 -7.36 0.06 -0.71
CA GLY A 197 -8.65 -0.41 -0.20
C GLY A 197 -9.67 0.69 0.06
N VAL A 198 -9.23 1.91 0.33
CA VAL A 198 -10.09 3.06 0.67
C VAL A 198 -10.74 3.70 -0.57
N GLY A 199 -10.11 3.57 -1.75
CA GLY A 199 -10.63 4.08 -3.03
C GLY A 199 -11.04 3.00 -4.03
N ALA A 200 -10.88 1.72 -3.66
CA ALA A 200 -11.20 0.61 -4.55
C ALA A 200 -12.72 0.48 -4.72
N GLY A 201 -13.17 0.57 -5.95
CA GLY A 201 -14.54 0.33 -6.37
C GLY A 201 -14.72 -1.02 -7.05
N LYS A 202 -15.92 -1.24 -7.54
CA LYS A 202 -16.26 -2.31 -8.48
C LYS A 202 -16.81 -1.66 -9.74
N LEU A 203 -16.41 -2.17 -10.88
CA LEU A 203 -17.08 -1.90 -12.15
C LEU A 203 -17.98 -3.09 -12.47
N VAL A 204 -19.27 -2.85 -12.49
CA VAL A 204 -20.27 -3.83 -12.92
C VAL A 204 -20.58 -3.58 -14.38
N ILE A 205 -20.31 -4.57 -15.22
CA ILE A 205 -20.59 -4.57 -16.67
C ILE A 205 -21.79 -5.48 -16.87
N ILE A 206 -22.88 -4.94 -17.40
CA ILE A 206 -24.14 -5.66 -17.61
C ILE A 206 -24.46 -5.67 -19.11
N ILE A 207 -24.64 -6.83 -19.69
CA ILE A 207 -25.08 -7.00 -21.08
C ILE A 207 -26.52 -7.50 -21.04
N THR A 208 -27.44 -6.73 -21.63
CA THR A 208 -28.87 -6.95 -21.56
C THR A 208 -29.57 -6.36 -22.78
N ASP A 209 -30.78 -6.82 -23.05
CA ASP A 209 -31.68 -6.23 -24.07
C ASP A 209 -32.50 -5.08 -23.47
N ALA A 210 -32.75 -5.07 -22.14
CA ALA A 210 -33.53 -4.08 -21.41
C ALA A 210 -32.66 -2.95 -20.80
N GLY A 211 -31.72 -2.39 -21.53
CA GLY A 211 -30.70 -1.49 -21.01
C GLY A 211 -31.22 -0.26 -20.29
N GLN A 212 -32.27 0.39 -20.79
CA GLN A 212 -32.86 1.59 -20.15
C GLN A 212 -33.57 1.28 -18.85
N GLU A 213 -34.30 0.16 -18.81
CA GLU A 213 -35.06 -0.28 -17.63
C GLU A 213 -34.12 -0.69 -16.51
N VAL A 214 -33.07 -1.45 -16.85
CA VAL A 214 -32.00 -1.83 -15.91
C VAL A 214 -31.29 -0.59 -15.36
N ALA A 215 -30.95 0.38 -16.22
CA ALA A 215 -30.34 1.64 -15.78
C ALA A 215 -31.21 2.41 -14.79
N GLY A 216 -32.52 2.51 -15.10
CA GLY A 216 -33.51 3.15 -14.21
C GLY A 216 -33.64 2.44 -12.86
N ARG A 217 -33.65 1.10 -12.86
CA ARG A 217 -33.73 0.30 -11.63
C ARG A 217 -32.47 0.48 -10.76
N ILE A 218 -31.29 0.47 -11.37
CA ILE A 218 -30.02 0.71 -10.67
C ILE A 218 -30.00 2.11 -10.05
N ALA A 219 -30.44 3.14 -10.78
CA ALA A 219 -30.50 4.49 -10.27
C ALA A 219 -31.47 4.59 -9.08
N ALA A 220 -32.64 3.96 -9.16
CA ALA A 220 -33.66 4.00 -8.11
C ALA A 220 -33.26 3.23 -6.84
N GLN A 221 -32.64 2.06 -6.97
CA GLN A 221 -32.31 1.20 -5.82
C GLN A 221 -30.93 1.49 -5.21
N CYS A 222 -29.96 1.85 -6.05
CA CYS A 222 -28.57 2.01 -5.62
C CYS A 222 -28.13 3.48 -5.55
N GLY A 223 -28.91 4.42 -6.11
CA GLY A 223 -28.48 5.83 -6.22
C GLY A 223 -27.22 6.01 -7.09
N ARG A 224 -26.94 5.04 -8.00
CA ARG A 224 -25.76 5.07 -8.86
C ARG A 224 -26.14 5.28 -10.32
N GLY A 225 -25.39 6.17 -10.98
CA GLY A 225 -25.48 6.34 -12.41
C GLY A 225 -24.85 5.17 -13.15
N SER A 226 -25.33 4.90 -14.34
CA SER A 226 -24.70 3.96 -15.27
C SER A 226 -24.57 4.57 -16.66
N THR A 227 -23.55 4.13 -17.41
CA THR A 227 -23.35 4.53 -18.79
C THR A 227 -23.85 3.42 -19.69
N LEU A 228 -24.78 3.74 -20.58
CA LEU A 228 -25.33 2.80 -21.55
C LEU A 228 -24.58 2.93 -22.89
N VAL A 229 -24.06 1.80 -23.35
CA VAL A 229 -23.38 1.66 -24.62
C VAL A 229 -24.21 0.73 -25.51
N ARG A 230 -24.51 1.15 -26.73
CA ARG A 230 -25.16 0.27 -27.72
C ARG A 230 -24.14 -0.71 -28.28
N ALA A 231 -24.50 -1.95 -28.36
CA ALA A 231 -23.65 -3.02 -28.83
C ALA A 231 -24.46 -3.99 -29.75
N ALA A 232 -23.78 -4.88 -30.44
CA ALA A 232 -24.40 -5.95 -31.21
C ALA A 232 -23.75 -7.28 -30.81
N GLY A 233 -24.55 -8.32 -30.72
CA GLY A 233 -24.08 -9.68 -30.50
C GLY A 233 -23.27 -10.15 -31.72
N ALA A 234 -21.99 -10.48 -31.55
CA ALA A 234 -21.11 -10.83 -32.63
C ALA A 234 -21.56 -12.07 -33.43
N TYR A 235 -22.26 -13.00 -32.80
CA TYR A 235 -22.75 -14.23 -33.43
C TYR A 235 -24.14 -14.07 -34.05
N THR A 236 -25.05 -13.40 -33.30
CA THR A 236 -26.48 -13.28 -33.74
C THR A 236 -26.77 -12.01 -34.50
N GLY A 237 -25.91 -10.99 -34.46
CA GLY A 237 -26.19 -9.65 -34.98
C GLY A 237 -27.25 -8.89 -34.21
N ALA A 238 -27.82 -9.46 -33.11
CA ALA A 238 -28.89 -8.83 -32.33
C ALA A 238 -28.37 -7.60 -31.60
N GLU A 239 -29.20 -6.54 -31.52
CA GLU A 239 -28.89 -5.36 -30.72
C GLU A 239 -28.83 -5.73 -29.24
N ARG A 240 -27.83 -5.22 -28.57
CA ARG A 240 -27.58 -5.40 -27.14
C ARG A 240 -27.21 -4.08 -26.50
N HIS A 241 -27.43 -3.98 -25.22
CA HIS A 241 -26.99 -2.86 -24.41
C HIS A 241 -25.93 -3.30 -23.39
N ILE A 242 -24.85 -2.53 -23.30
CA ILE A 242 -23.85 -2.72 -22.26
C ILE A 242 -23.98 -1.55 -21.28
N LEU A 243 -24.27 -1.86 -20.01
CA LEU A 243 -24.23 -0.87 -18.95
C LEU A 243 -22.92 -1.00 -18.19
N LEU A 244 -22.30 0.16 -17.97
CA LEU A 244 -21.10 0.31 -17.14
C LEU A 244 -21.51 1.05 -15.86
N CYS A 245 -21.48 0.38 -14.72
CA CYS A 245 -21.85 0.97 -13.43
C CYS A 245 -20.67 0.86 -12.46
N ALA A 246 -20.06 2.01 -12.11
CA ALA A 246 -19.09 2.09 -11.04
C ALA A 246 -19.83 2.18 -9.70
N CYS A 247 -19.45 1.34 -8.73
CA CYS A 247 -20.09 1.28 -7.43
C CYS A 247 -19.12 0.83 -6.33
N GLY A 248 -19.50 1.01 -5.07
CA GLY A 248 -18.76 0.46 -3.93
C GLY A 248 -18.85 -1.07 -3.86
N ARG A 249 -17.92 -1.70 -3.14
CA ARG A 249 -17.90 -3.17 -2.97
C ARG A 249 -19.22 -3.71 -2.44
N ALA A 250 -19.82 -3.05 -1.46
CA ALA A 250 -21.10 -3.45 -0.86
C ALA A 250 -22.30 -3.23 -1.80
N GLU A 251 -22.18 -2.31 -2.74
CA GLU A 251 -23.25 -1.95 -3.68
C GLU A 251 -23.31 -2.89 -4.90
N ALA A 252 -22.19 -3.50 -5.28
CA ALA A 252 -22.12 -4.38 -6.46
C ALA A 252 -23.13 -5.53 -6.43
N TYR A 253 -23.42 -6.07 -5.23
CA TYR A 253 -24.47 -7.08 -5.07
C TYR A 253 -25.85 -6.52 -5.42
N LYS A 254 -26.17 -5.30 -4.95
CA LYS A 254 -27.46 -4.64 -5.22
C LYS A 254 -27.60 -4.31 -6.71
N VAL A 255 -26.53 -3.82 -7.35
CA VAL A 255 -26.52 -3.54 -8.79
C VAL A 255 -26.78 -4.79 -9.61
N ARG A 256 -26.15 -5.92 -9.24
CA ARG A 256 -26.39 -7.20 -9.88
C ARG A 256 -27.85 -7.68 -9.67
N ALA A 257 -28.35 -7.59 -8.45
CA ALA A 257 -29.73 -7.97 -8.14
C ALA A 257 -30.73 -7.13 -8.94
N ALA A 258 -30.53 -5.80 -9.00
CA ALA A 258 -31.37 -4.88 -9.76
C ALA A 258 -31.38 -5.21 -11.27
N ALA A 259 -30.25 -5.65 -11.83
CA ALA A 259 -30.18 -6.09 -13.22
C ALA A 259 -31.01 -7.34 -13.47
N HIS A 260 -30.85 -8.38 -12.64
CA HIS A 260 -31.57 -9.63 -12.79
C HIS A 260 -33.07 -9.55 -12.42
N GLU A 261 -33.49 -8.53 -11.65
CA GLU A 261 -34.92 -8.26 -11.44
C GLU A 261 -35.65 -7.82 -12.73
N ILE A 262 -34.95 -7.14 -13.63
CA ILE A 262 -35.50 -6.65 -14.89
C ILE A 262 -35.29 -7.64 -16.03
N ASP A 263 -34.08 -8.22 -16.09
CA ASP A 263 -33.68 -9.18 -17.11
C ASP A 263 -32.96 -10.35 -16.45
N ALA A 264 -33.66 -11.46 -16.28
CA ALA A 264 -33.13 -12.67 -15.65
C ALA A 264 -31.95 -13.27 -16.44
N ASP A 265 -31.91 -13.04 -17.76
CA ASP A 265 -30.87 -13.53 -18.65
C ASP A 265 -29.74 -12.53 -18.87
N ALA A 266 -29.76 -11.39 -18.15
CA ALA A 266 -28.69 -10.39 -18.22
C ALA A 266 -27.34 -11.02 -17.86
N PHE A 267 -26.33 -10.82 -18.70
CA PHE A 267 -24.97 -11.25 -18.42
C PHE A 267 -24.24 -10.19 -17.64
N VAL A 268 -23.86 -10.50 -16.39
CA VAL A 268 -23.28 -9.56 -15.44
C VAL A 268 -21.86 -9.96 -15.09
N MET A 269 -20.90 -9.07 -15.35
CA MET A 269 -19.50 -9.21 -14.93
C MET A 269 -19.18 -8.17 -13.86
N VAL A 270 -18.53 -8.59 -12.79
CA VAL A 270 -18.06 -7.70 -11.73
C VAL A 270 -16.53 -7.75 -11.68
N THR A 271 -15.88 -6.63 -11.95
CA THR A 271 -14.44 -6.51 -11.89
C THR A 271 -14.01 -5.52 -10.81
N GLU A 272 -12.82 -5.69 -10.28
CA GLU A 272 -12.24 -4.75 -9.32
C GLU A 272 -11.63 -3.57 -10.08
N THR A 273 -11.81 -2.37 -9.51
CA THR A 273 -11.10 -1.18 -9.97
C THR A 273 -10.11 -0.78 -8.89
N SER A 274 -8.89 -0.47 -9.27
CA SER A 274 -7.86 0.01 -8.34
C SER A 274 -8.27 1.34 -7.72
N GLU A 275 -8.83 2.24 -8.54
CA GLU A 275 -9.30 3.56 -8.13
C GLU A 275 -10.50 3.99 -8.99
N VAL A 276 -11.40 4.76 -8.39
CA VAL A 276 -12.50 5.41 -9.10
C VAL A 276 -12.52 6.88 -8.73
N PHE A 277 -12.42 7.74 -9.73
CA PHE A 277 -12.50 9.19 -9.57
C PHE A 277 -13.80 9.72 -10.15
N GLY A 278 -14.44 10.65 -9.46
CA GLY A 278 -15.66 11.30 -9.92
C GLY A 278 -16.70 11.48 -8.82
N GLU A 279 -17.88 11.95 -9.22
CA GLU A 279 -18.98 12.23 -8.30
C GLU A 279 -19.42 10.95 -7.56
N GLY A 280 -19.49 11.03 -6.25
CA GLY A 280 -19.82 9.87 -5.38
C GLY A 280 -18.65 8.93 -5.08
N PHE A 281 -17.42 9.26 -5.53
CA PHE A 281 -16.17 8.56 -5.28
C PHE A 281 -15.07 9.56 -4.88
N THR A 282 -13.81 9.22 -5.13
CA THR A 282 -12.67 10.09 -4.80
C THR A 282 -12.67 11.35 -5.68
N ASP A 283 -12.57 12.54 -5.07
CA ASP A 283 -12.42 13.80 -5.83
C ASP A 283 -11.07 13.78 -6.55
N PRO A 284 -11.03 13.88 -7.89
CA PRO A 284 -9.78 13.88 -8.67
C PRO A 284 -8.86 15.06 -8.30
N ARG A 285 -9.40 16.11 -7.65
CA ARG A 285 -8.64 17.25 -7.13
C ARG A 285 -8.06 17.03 -5.74
N GLY A 286 -8.47 15.96 -5.05
CA GLY A 286 -8.00 15.55 -3.72
C GLY A 286 -7.08 14.31 -3.77
N SER A 287 -6.71 13.83 -4.96
CA SER A 287 -5.83 12.67 -5.11
C SER A 287 -4.48 12.90 -4.43
N ILE A 288 -4.07 11.93 -3.65
CA ILE A 288 -2.74 11.80 -3.08
C ILE A 288 -1.74 11.98 -4.24
N PRO A 289 -0.78 12.92 -4.16
CA PRO A 289 0.28 12.94 -5.16
C PRO A 289 0.99 11.60 -5.10
N LEU A 290 0.80 10.80 -6.13
CA LEU A 290 1.65 9.62 -6.33
C LEU A 290 3.09 10.11 -6.35
N PRO A 291 3.99 9.43 -5.65
CA PRO A 291 5.38 9.79 -5.57
C PRO A 291 6.07 9.77 -6.92
#